data_12109b8743bdea18b1e3075283262f88
#
_entry.id   12109b8743bdea18b1e3075283262f88
#
_cell.length_a   1.000
_cell.length_b   1.000
_cell.length_c   1.000
_cell.angle_alpha   90.00
_cell.angle_beta   90.00
_cell.angle_gamma   90.00
#
_symmetry.space_group_name_H-M   'P 1'
#
loop_
_entity.id
_entity.type
_entity.pdbx_description
1 polymer ?
#
loop_
_entity_poly.entity_id
_entity_poly.type
_entity_poly.pdbx_seq_one_letter_code
_entity_poly.pdbx_strand_id
1 'polypeptide(L)'
;MMRVARRQISCSSVQLALAALLLAGCATVDPYTLPPMSQNLQREDNVGYCARLFADIDRRIDLLGMRDAETHRVAGFPYLRVDRFSAALSPRVATAAQQHAWHSRLRQLDETARAAELTNAALNVDDLPRCRELLGAADAAAAHELRAAAKVPDDYSIGMRTLGLYPLTRLPFAAGIARWHEDTRAVFAMPIDAIPVRGMLHRYSPSGSLREAAPALTVDALGVPVSSAAEQAALLARHAPVLEIDVAGAFDRLGALELDADDRASVDTGAPVAYARIAYTLLGGMVHRQLVYTFWFSERPPASGSTFDLLAGKLDGVIWRVTVDAAGEALVYDSIHACGCYHLFFPTEKVVARSLPATLDESLFSPQALPNLLPNERVVLRIESGTHYLQRVLTAADKGSSIDTVYDLKAERTLTMLARPGGGTRSAYGEDGLIAGSERSERWFFWPMGIESAGQMRQWGRHATAFVGRRHFDDPLLFDAYFELRR
;
A
#
# COMPACT_ATOMS: atom_id res chain seq x y z
N MET A 1 21.45 -66.55 12.69
CA MET A 1 20.20 -65.92 13.20
C MET A 1 20.50 -64.50 13.64
N MET A 2 20.32 -63.52 12.74
CA MET A 2 20.49 -62.09 13.03
C MET A 2 19.12 -61.47 13.28
N ARG A 3 18.87 -60.97 14.49
CA ARG A 3 17.67 -60.24 14.84
C ARG A 3 17.79 -58.77 14.39
N VAL A 4 16.97 -58.35 13.41
CA VAL A 4 16.80 -56.97 13.00
C VAL A 4 15.85 -56.30 13.98
N ALA A 5 16.37 -55.38 14.79
CA ALA A 5 15.56 -54.54 15.67
C ALA A 5 14.88 -53.43 14.83
N ARG A 6 13.56 -53.53 14.60
CA ARG A 6 12.73 -52.44 14.07
C ARG A 6 12.56 -51.37 15.15
N ARG A 7 13.17 -50.19 14.96
CA ARG A 7 12.85 -48.99 15.74
C ARG A 7 11.44 -48.51 15.34
N GLN A 8 10.48 -48.66 16.22
CA GLN A 8 9.20 -47.97 16.11
C GLN A 8 9.44 -46.48 16.40
N ILE A 9 9.37 -45.67 15.35
CA ILE A 9 9.28 -44.19 15.52
C ILE A 9 7.87 -43.94 16.02
N SER A 10 7.73 -43.47 17.26
CA SER A 10 6.44 -43.23 17.88
C SER A 10 5.72 -42.06 17.18
N CYS A 11 4.46 -42.26 16.88
CA CYS A 11 3.59 -41.27 16.21
C CYS A 11 3.54 -39.91 16.95
N SER A 12 3.82 -39.93 18.27
CA SER A 12 3.86 -38.73 19.13
C SER A 12 5.01 -37.78 18.81
N SER A 13 6.18 -38.28 18.37
CA SER A 13 7.33 -37.43 18.03
C SER A 13 7.13 -36.69 16.71
N VAL A 14 6.39 -37.27 15.75
CA VAL A 14 6.03 -36.61 14.49
C VAL A 14 4.95 -35.55 14.72
N GLN A 15 3.99 -35.80 15.60
CA GLN A 15 2.95 -34.83 15.96
C GLN A 15 3.52 -33.63 16.73
N LEU A 16 4.48 -33.84 17.63
CA LEU A 16 5.18 -32.74 18.33
C LEU A 16 6.06 -31.92 17.39
N ALA A 17 6.72 -32.54 16.42
CA ALA A 17 7.52 -31.82 15.43
C ALA A 17 6.63 -31.01 14.47
N LEU A 18 5.46 -31.55 14.07
CA LEU A 18 4.48 -30.82 13.26
C LEU A 18 3.87 -29.64 14.03
N ALA A 19 3.55 -29.81 15.30
CA ALA A 19 3.05 -28.75 16.16
C ALA A 19 4.10 -27.65 16.40
N ALA A 20 5.37 -28.00 16.57
CA ALA A 20 6.47 -27.05 16.69
C ALA A 20 6.73 -26.25 15.38
N LEU A 21 6.55 -26.90 14.21
CA LEU A 21 6.62 -26.21 12.91
C LEU A 21 5.44 -25.26 12.66
N LEU A 22 4.27 -25.56 13.21
CA LEU A 22 3.09 -24.70 13.12
C LEU A 22 3.18 -23.46 14.04
N LEU A 23 3.98 -23.53 15.13
CA LEU A 23 4.24 -22.43 16.05
C LEU A 23 5.40 -21.52 15.60
N ALA A 24 6.18 -21.91 14.58
CA ALA A 24 7.24 -21.10 13.97
C ALA A 24 6.71 -20.09 12.92
N GLY A 25 5.39 -19.82 12.89
CA GLY A 25 4.78 -18.75 12.10
C GLY A 25 5.22 -17.40 12.65
N CYS A 26 5.96 -16.65 11.84
CA CYS A 26 6.27 -15.21 11.93
C CYS A 26 6.37 -14.67 13.37
N ALA A 27 7.34 -15.10 14.14
CA ALA A 27 7.76 -14.37 15.31
C ALA A 27 8.38 -13.06 14.80
N THR A 28 7.61 -11.97 14.82
CA THR A 28 8.16 -10.62 14.64
C THR A 28 9.23 -10.45 15.71
N VAL A 29 10.47 -10.24 15.28
CA VAL A 29 11.57 -10.02 16.21
C VAL A 29 11.26 -8.76 16.99
N ASP A 30 11.16 -8.89 18.32
CA ASP A 30 10.99 -7.72 19.20
C ASP A 30 12.19 -6.78 19.01
N PRO A 31 11.98 -5.55 18.52
CA PRO A 31 13.06 -4.61 18.21
C PRO A 31 13.93 -4.24 19.43
N TYR A 32 13.43 -4.49 20.64
CA TYR A 32 14.12 -4.19 21.90
C TYR A 32 15.08 -5.30 22.37
N THR A 33 15.02 -6.48 21.78
CA THR A 33 15.87 -7.62 22.15
C THR A 33 17.21 -7.66 21.45
N LEU A 34 17.36 -6.87 20.37
CA LEU A 34 18.58 -6.83 19.57
C LEU A 34 19.44 -5.61 19.87
N PRO A 35 20.80 -5.72 19.77
CA PRO A 35 21.68 -4.56 19.81
C PRO A 35 21.41 -3.59 18.63
N PRO A 36 21.65 -2.29 18.84
CA PRO A 36 22.18 -1.67 20.05
C PRO A 36 21.15 -1.42 21.15
N MET A 37 19.83 -1.51 20.86
CA MET A 37 18.79 -1.13 21.81
C MET A 37 18.81 -1.98 23.08
N SER A 38 19.04 -3.30 22.99
CA SER A 38 19.13 -4.16 24.18
C SER A 38 20.29 -3.76 25.12
N GLN A 39 21.38 -3.19 24.58
CA GLN A 39 22.49 -2.63 25.36
C GLN A 39 22.13 -1.28 25.96
N ASN A 40 21.46 -0.41 25.20
CA ASN A 40 21.04 0.90 25.66
C ASN A 40 20.04 0.82 26.82
N LEU A 41 19.17 -0.19 26.84
CA LEU A 41 18.23 -0.42 27.94
C LEU A 41 18.91 -0.69 29.30
N GLN A 42 20.13 -1.21 29.31
CA GLN A 42 20.90 -1.52 30.51
C GLN A 42 21.70 -0.33 31.07
N ARG A 43 21.73 0.81 30.35
CA ARG A 43 22.46 2.01 30.77
C ARG A 43 21.69 2.78 31.83
N GLU A 44 22.41 3.41 32.76
CA GLU A 44 21.83 4.24 33.83
C GLU A 44 21.84 5.75 33.50
N ASP A 45 22.31 6.11 32.31
CA ASP A 45 22.41 7.50 31.84
C ASP A 45 21.17 7.94 31.02
N ASN A 46 21.24 9.13 30.40
CA ASN A 46 20.17 9.68 29.55
C ASN A 46 19.85 8.80 28.34
N VAL A 47 20.83 8.05 27.82
CA VAL A 47 20.58 7.10 26.72
C VAL A 47 19.72 5.96 27.19
N GLY A 48 20.01 5.40 28.38
CA GLY A 48 19.19 4.35 28.99
C GLY A 48 17.78 4.83 29.35
N TYR A 49 17.64 6.08 29.84
CA TYR A 49 16.32 6.70 30.01
C TYR A 49 15.53 6.73 28.71
N CYS A 50 16.15 7.22 27.62
CA CYS A 50 15.51 7.31 26.31
C CYS A 50 15.14 5.93 25.73
N ALA A 51 15.98 4.92 25.92
CA ALA A 51 15.70 3.56 25.50
C ALA A 51 14.44 2.99 26.22
N ARG A 52 14.36 3.18 27.54
CA ARG A 52 13.18 2.77 28.33
C ARG A 52 11.92 3.54 27.96
N LEU A 53 12.04 4.86 27.70
CA LEU A 53 10.93 5.69 27.25
C LEU A 53 10.30 5.14 25.96
N PHE A 54 11.11 4.84 24.92
CA PHE A 54 10.63 4.24 23.68
C PHE A 54 9.99 2.88 23.91
N ALA A 55 10.59 2.01 24.77
CA ALA A 55 10.05 0.71 25.09
C ALA A 55 8.69 0.80 25.78
N ASP A 56 8.52 1.74 26.71
CA ASP A 56 7.26 1.93 27.43
C ASP A 56 6.15 2.49 26.53
N ILE A 57 6.48 3.42 25.64
CA ILE A 57 5.55 3.96 24.65
C ILE A 57 5.09 2.84 23.70
N ASP A 58 6.02 2.11 23.13
CA ASP A 58 5.71 1.05 22.16
C ASP A 58 4.86 -0.06 22.80
N ARG A 59 5.17 -0.45 24.04
CA ARG A 59 4.36 -1.40 24.78
C ARG A 59 2.93 -0.91 24.99
N ARG A 60 2.73 0.36 25.33
CA ARG A 60 1.39 0.95 25.50
C ARG A 60 0.62 1.00 24.18
N ILE A 61 1.27 1.40 23.10
CA ILE A 61 0.68 1.44 21.75
C ILE A 61 0.24 0.03 21.33
N ASP A 62 1.12 -0.98 21.52
CA ASP A 62 0.84 -2.38 21.17
C ASP A 62 -0.28 -2.97 22.03
N LEU A 63 -0.33 -2.67 23.34
CA LEU A 63 -1.43 -3.08 24.24
C LEU A 63 -2.77 -2.46 23.86
N LEU A 64 -2.78 -1.27 23.30
CA LEU A 64 -3.99 -0.59 22.84
C LEU A 64 -4.41 -0.99 21.41
N GLY A 65 -3.59 -1.78 20.69
CA GLY A 65 -3.84 -2.14 19.31
C GLY A 65 -3.83 -0.93 18.36
N MET A 66 -2.97 0.07 18.64
CA MET A 66 -2.93 1.35 17.92
C MET A 66 -1.67 1.54 17.07
N ARG A 67 -0.90 0.45 16.88
CA ARG A 67 0.29 0.47 16.04
C ARG A 67 -0.06 0.74 14.58
N ASP A 68 0.65 1.68 13.96
CA ASP A 68 0.57 1.91 12.51
C ASP A 68 1.28 0.77 11.76
N ALA A 69 0.60 0.18 10.79
CA ALA A 69 1.08 -0.95 10.00
C ALA A 69 1.72 -0.55 8.66
N GLU A 70 1.70 0.74 8.29
CA GLU A 70 2.30 1.22 7.03
C GLU A 70 3.81 1.00 7.01
N THR A 71 4.46 1.21 8.16
CA THR A 71 5.91 1.15 8.30
C THR A 71 6.33 0.23 9.44
N HIS A 72 7.55 -0.31 9.38
CA HIS A 72 8.03 -1.30 10.33
C HIS A 72 9.12 -0.73 11.23
N ARG A 73 9.02 -0.96 12.56
CA ARG A 73 10.09 -0.64 13.52
C ARG A 73 11.35 -1.43 13.16
N VAL A 74 12.49 -0.75 13.11
CA VAL A 74 13.77 -1.40 12.80
C VAL A 74 14.28 -2.16 14.02
N ALA A 75 14.57 -3.44 13.87
CA ALA A 75 15.07 -4.28 14.96
C ALA A 75 16.40 -3.74 15.50
N GLY A 76 16.49 -3.52 16.82
CA GLY A 76 17.64 -2.85 17.47
C GLY A 76 17.62 -1.31 17.42
N PHE A 77 16.71 -0.70 16.62
CA PHE A 77 16.59 0.75 16.43
C PHE A 77 15.13 1.20 16.44
N PRO A 78 14.35 0.96 17.50
CA PRO A 78 12.89 1.18 17.49
C PRO A 78 12.46 2.65 17.38
N TYR A 79 13.40 3.59 17.44
CA TYR A 79 13.21 5.02 17.15
C TYR A 79 13.31 5.35 15.66
N LEU A 80 13.52 4.33 14.80
CA LEU A 80 13.54 4.37 13.34
C LEU A 80 12.53 3.39 12.78
N ARG A 81 11.97 3.72 11.60
CA ARG A 81 11.11 2.82 10.83
C ARG A 81 11.57 2.71 9.39
N VAL A 82 11.16 1.64 8.75
CA VAL A 82 11.49 1.31 7.37
C VAL A 82 10.23 1.00 6.58
N ASP A 83 10.17 1.50 5.33
CA ASP A 83 9.25 1.10 4.26
C ASP A 83 10.02 0.37 3.16
N ARG A 84 9.33 -0.22 2.18
CA ARG A 84 9.99 -0.94 1.06
C ARG A 84 10.92 -0.03 0.26
N PHE A 85 10.52 1.23 0.08
CA PHE A 85 11.36 2.18 -0.65
C PHE A 85 12.67 2.49 0.10
N SER A 86 12.61 2.77 1.39
CA SER A 86 13.82 3.02 2.21
C SER A 86 14.72 1.79 2.30
N ALA A 87 14.13 0.59 2.39
CA ALA A 87 14.89 -0.67 2.35
C ALA A 87 15.63 -0.84 1.01
N ALA A 88 14.98 -0.54 -0.11
CA ALA A 88 15.61 -0.62 -1.44
C ALA A 88 16.71 0.44 -1.68
N LEU A 89 16.70 1.55 -0.95
CA LEU A 89 17.77 2.54 -1.01
C LEU A 89 19.03 2.12 -0.22
N SER A 90 18.90 1.21 0.76
CA SER A 90 20.00 0.78 1.63
C SER A 90 21.29 0.36 0.86
N PRO A 91 21.24 -0.40 -0.27
CA PRO A 91 22.42 -0.76 -1.04
C PRO A 91 23.09 0.45 -1.75
N ARG A 92 22.38 1.57 -1.90
CA ARG A 92 22.91 2.79 -2.55
C ARG A 92 23.65 3.73 -1.59
N VAL A 93 23.62 3.43 -0.29
CA VAL A 93 24.24 4.24 0.75
C VAL A 93 25.74 3.96 0.80
N ALA A 94 26.54 4.79 0.14
CA ALA A 94 28.01 4.65 0.04
C ALA A 94 28.79 5.80 0.71
N THR A 95 28.21 7.01 0.77
CA THR A 95 28.87 8.21 1.31
C THR A 95 28.23 8.67 2.63
N ALA A 96 28.93 9.49 3.41
CA ALA A 96 28.39 10.08 4.64
C ALA A 96 27.12 10.92 4.39
N ALA A 97 27.05 11.65 3.28
CA ALA A 97 25.87 12.44 2.91
C ALA A 97 24.66 11.52 2.61
N GLN A 98 24.88 10.41 1.91
CA GLN A 98 23.84 9.42 1.65
C GLN A 98 23.40 8.70 2.92
N GLN A 99 24.34 8.38 3.82
CA GLN A 99 24.04 7.80 5.13
C GLN A 99 23.13 8.74 5.95
N HIS A 100 23.47 10.02 5.98
CA HIS A 100 22.66 11.03 6.67
C HIS A 100 21.26 11.16 6.06
N ALA A 101 21.14 11.27 4.75
CA ALA A 101 19.85 11.36 4.05
C ALA A 101 18.99 10.12 4.30
N TRP A 102 19.58 8.91 4.25
CA TRP A 102 18.86 7.67 4.51
C TRP A 102 18.39 7.56 5.95
N HIS A 103 19.24 7.85 6.92
CA HIS A 103 18.90 7.87 8.34
C HIS A 103 17.79 8.89 8.65
N SER A 104 17.87 10.09 8.07
CA SER A 104 16.82 11.12 8.20
C SER A 104 15.49 10.64 7.69
N ARG A 105 15.46 9.88 6.59
CA ARG A 105 14.24 9.28 6.05
C ARG A 105 13.65 8.23 7.01
N LEU A 106 14.46 7.31 7.54
CA LEU A 106 13.99 6.31 8.52
C LEU A 106 13.43 6.97 9.78
N ARG A 107 14.08 8.05 10.24
CA ARG A 107 13.60 8.88 11.35
C ARG A 107 12.25 9.52 11.03
N GLN A 108 12.09 10.13 9.86
CA GLN A 108 10.85 10.77 9.44
C GLN A 108 9.68 9.77 9.35
N LEU A 109 9.93 8.53 8.91
CA LEU A 109 8.93 7.46 8.91
C LEU A 109 8.46 7.15 10.34
N ASP A 110 9.38 7.05 11.32
CA ASP A 110 8.99 6.88 12.72
C ASP A 110 8.23 8.09 13.28
N GLU A 111 8.69 9.29 13.00
CA GLU A 111 8.02 10.52 13.47
C GLU A 111 6.57 10.59 12.97
N THR A 112 6.35 10.27 11.69
CA THR A 112 5.02 10.30 11.07
C THR A 112 4.09 9.24 11.65
N ALA A 113 4.53 7.98 11.73
CA ALA A 113 3.73 6.88 12.26
C ALA A 113 3.44 7.07 13.76
N ARG A 114 4.47 7.42 14.53
CA ARG A 114 4.35 7.61 15.98
C ARG A 114 3.47 8.79 16.35
N ALA A 115 3.44 9.86 15.56
CA ALA A 115 2.53 10.97 15.78
C ALA A 115 1.06 10.52 15.73
N ALA A 116 0.69 9.67 14.76
CA ALA A 116 -0.65 9.11 14.68
C ALA A 116 -0.93 8.15 15.86
N GLU A 117 0.01 7.26 16.17
CA GLU A 117 -0.10 6.32 17.29
C GLU A 117 -0.33 7.03 18.64
N LEU A 118 0.47 8.08 18.92
CA LEU A 118 0.35 8.86 20.16
C LEU A 118 -0.97 9.64 20.21
N THR A 119 -1.40 10.24 19.10
CA THR A 119 -2.67 10.95 19.02
C THR A 119 -3.85 10.01 19.30
N ASN A 120 -3.85 8.84 18.67
CA ASN A 120 -4.89 7.83 18.87
C ASN A 120 -4.90 7.28 20.29
N ALA A 121 -3.73 7.12 20.92
CA ALA A 121 -3.57 6.66 22.28
C ALA A 121 -3.81 7.77 23.35
N ALA A 122 -4.06 9.00 22.91
CA ALA A 122 -4.14 10.19 23.78
C ALA A 122 -2.92 10.35 24.70
N LEU A 123 -1.73 10.05 24.16
CA LEU A 123 -0.45 10.16 24.85
C LEU A 123 0.28 11.45 24.42
N ASN A 124 0.76 12.22 25.38
CA ASN A 124 1.67 13.34 25.12
C ASN A 124 3.05 13.02 25.71
N VAL A 125 4.10 13.09 24.88
CA VAL A 125 5.46 12.77 25.28
C VAL A 125 6.44 13.79 24.67
N ASP A 126 6.85 14.77 25.47
CA ASP A 126 7.66 15.91 25.03
C ASP A 126 9.14 15.55 24.79
N ASP A 127 9.65 14.50 25.45
CA ASP A 127 11.07 14.11 25.38
C ASP A 127 11.47 13.34 24.09
N LEU A 128 10.52 12.96 23.23
CA LEU A 128 10.81 12.11 22.06
C LEU A 128 11.84 12.72 21.08
N PRO A 129 11.77 14.01 20.71
CA PRO A 129 12.77 14.58 19.80
C PRO A 129 14.19 14.50 20.38
N ARG A 130 14.36 14.87 21.66
CA ARG A 130 15.63 14.78 22.37
C ARG A 130 16.13 13.33 22.46
N CYS A 131 15.23 12.41 22.76
CA CYS A 131 15.57 11.00 22.90
C CYS A 131 16.01 10.38 21.57
N ARG A 132 15.40 10.76 20.43
CA ARG A 132 15.86 10.32 19.11
C ARG A 132 17.29 10.80 18.81
N GLU A 133 17.61 12.03 19.15
CA GLU A 133 18.97 12.57 18.96
C GLU A 133 19.99 11.82 19.81
N LEU A 134 19.69 11.58 21.09
CA LEU A 134 20.60 10.87 22.00
C LEU A 134 20.83 9.41 21.57
N LEU A 135 19.76 8.70 21.19
CA LEU A 135 19.86 7.32 20.69
C LEU A 135 20.60 7.28 19.36
N GLY A 136 20.27 8.17 18.42
CA GLY A 136 20.98 8.26 17.13
C GLY A 136 22.46 8.55 17.27
N ALA A 137 22.85 9.39 18.22
CA ALA A 137 24.28 9.68 18.52
C ALA A 137 24.97 8.47 19.18
N ALA A 138 24.28 7.78 20.10
CA ALA A 138 24.84 6.59 20.76
C ALA A 138 25.03 5.43 19.76
N ASP A 139 24.14 5.30 18.79
CA ASP A 139 24.11 4.20 17.82
C ASP A 139 24.84 4.54 16.50
N ALA A 140 25.53 5.68 16.42
CA ALA A 140 26.21 6.13 15.19
C ALA A 140 27.24 5.14 14.64
N ALA A 141 27.89 4.35 15.51
CA ALA A 141 28.83 3.31 15.11
C ALA A 141 28.17 2.05 14.55
N ALA A 142 26.86 1.83 14.79
CA ALA A 142 26.09 0.66 14.40
C ALA A 142 25.44 0.80 13.02
N ALA A 143 26.03 1.58 12.11
CA ALA A 143 25.46 1.84 10.77
C ALA A 143 25.37 0.58 9.90
N HIS A 144 26.27 -0.39 10.09
CA HIS A 144 26.22 -1.68 9.38
C HIS A 144 25.04 -2.53 9.88
N GLU A 145 24.85 -2.62 11.19
CA GLU A 145 23.76 -3.34 11.85
C GLU A 145 22.43 -2.74 11.46
N LEU A 146 22.32 -1.40 11.41
CA LEU A 146 21.12 -0.70 10.95
C LEU A 146 20.76 -1.10 9.52
N ARG A 147 21.71 -1.11 8.59
CA ARG A 147 21.46 -1.55 7.20
C ARG A 147 21.00 -3.00 7.12
N ALA A 148 21.57 -3.87 7.94
CA ALA A 148 21.18 -5.28 7.99
C ALA A 148 19.77 -5.48 8.57
N ALA A 149 19.37 -4.65 9.52
CA ALA A 149 18.08 -4.71 10.22
C ALA A 149 16.92 -3.98 9.49
N ALA A 150 17.22 -2.99 8.65
CA ALA A 150 16.23 -2.19 7.93
C ALA A 150 15.60 -2.99 6.77
N LYS A 151 14.75 -3.96 7.13
CA LYS A 151 14.03 -4.86 6.21
C LYS A 151 12.54 -4.79 6.46
N VAL A 152 11.77 -4.92 5.38
CA VAL A 152 10.30 -5.00 5.44
C VAL A 152 9.89 -6.47 5.35
N PRO A 153 9.03 -6.96 6.25
CA PRO A 153 8.46 -8.30 6.16
C PRO A 153 7.69 -8.49 4.85
N ASP A 154 7.64 -9.73 4.37
CA ASP A 154 6.84 -10.10 3.22
C ASP A 154 5.36 -10.27 3.64
N ASP A 155 4.43 -9.76 2.83
CA ASP A 155 3.00 -9.94 3.07
C ASP A 155 2.48 -11.31 2.57
N TYR A 156 3.36 -12.13 1.99
CA TYR A 156 3.04 -13.49 1.58
C TYR A 156 3.49 -14.51 2.63
N SER A 157 2.52 -15.17 3.28
CA SER A 157 2.78 -16.20 4.27
C SER A 157 3.30 -17.52 3.64
N ILE A 158 4.54 -17.86 3.95
CA ILE A 158 5.13 -19.15 3.54
C ILE A 158 4.36 -20.32 4.17
N GLY A 159 3.91 -20.18 5.43
CA GLY A 159 3.12 -21.20 6.13
C GLY A 159 1.81 -21.50 5.41
N MET A 160 1.04 -20.46 5.04
CA MET A 160 -0.20 -20.62 4.27
C MET A 160 0.06 -21.28 2.91
N ARG A 161 1.09 -20.87 2.17
CA ARG A 161 1.48 -21.47 0.89
C ARG A 161 1.88 -22.94 1.03
N THR A 162 2.60 -23.28 2.09
CA THR A 162 3.02 -24.68 2.35
C THR A 162 1.81 -25.55 2.69
N LEU A 163 0.97 -25.13 3.64
CA LEU A 163 -0.24 -25.86 4.03
C LEU A 163 -1.27 -25.93 2.90
N GLY A 164 -1.37 -24.88 2.11
CA GLY A 164 -2.27 -24.77 0.96
C GLY A 164 -1.77 -25.49 -0.30
N LEU A 165 -0.66 -26.21 -0.23
CA LEU A 165 -0.05 -26.92 -1.38
C LEU A 165 0.09 -25.99 -2.59
N TYR A 166 0.65 -24.80 -2.38
CA TYR A 166 0.77 -23.75 -3.38
C TYR A 166 1.26 -24.22 -4.77
N PRO A 167 2.26 -25.11 -4.90
CA PRO A 167 2.70 -25.58 -6.21
C PRO A 167 1.59 -26.24 -7.05
N LEU A 168 0.55 -26.77 -6.42
CA LEU A 168 -0.61 -27.39 -7.07
C LEU A 168 -1.77 -26.40 -7.19
N THR A 169 -2.11 -25.71 -6.09
CA THR A 169 -3.26 -24.81 -6.04
C THR A 169 -3.07 -23.57 -6.92
N ARG A 170 -1.83 -23.12 -7.16
CA ARG A 170 -1.56 -21.99 -8.08
C ARG A 170 -2.00 -22.25 -9.52
N LEU A 171 -2.15 -23.51 -9.97
CA LEU A 171 -2.53 -23.82 -11.35
C LEU A 171 -3.96 -23.35 -11.69
N PRO A 172 -5.01 -23.73 -10.93
CA PRO A 172 -6.35 -23.22 -11.17
C PRO A 172 -6.44 -21.70 -10.96
N PHE A 173 -5.63 -21.13 -10.04
CA PHE A 173 -5.59 -19.66 -9.87
C PHE A 173 -5.01 -18.97 -11.12
N ALA A 174 -3.91 -19.48 -11.67
CA ALA A 174 -3.33 -18.93 -12.90
C ALA A 174 -4.34 -18.96 -14.06
N ALA A 175 -5.12 -20.06 -14.19
CA ALA A 175 -6.17 -20.16 -15.18
C ALA A 175 -7.31 -19.14 -14.95
N GLY A 176 -7.72 -18.94 -13.69
CA GLY A 176 -8.71 -17.90 -13.32
C GLY A 176 -8.25 -16.49 -13.65
N ILE A 177 -6.99 -16.17 -13.34
CA ILE A 177 -6.37 -14.87 -13.66
C ILE A 177 -6.30 -14.66 -15.18
N ALA A 178 -5.87 -15.67 -15.94
CA ALA A 178 -5.81 -15.59 -17.40
C ALA A 178 -7.19 -15.29 -18.01
N ARG A 179 -8.23 -15.93 -17.51
CA ARG A 179 -9.62 -15.69 -17.93
C ARG A 179 -10.05 -14.25 -17.59
N TRP A 180 -9.79 -13.78 -16.37
CA TRP A 180 -10.09 -12.40 -16.00
C TRP A 180 -9.36 -11.38 -16.88
N HIS A 181 -8.09 -11.64 -17.24
CA HIS A 181 -7.34 -10.80 -18.19
C HIS A 181 -8.00 -10.78 -19.57
N GLU A 182 -8.53 -11.92 -20.04
CA GLU A 182 -9.21 -12.02 -21.33
C GLU A 182 -10.52 -11.23 -21.30
N ASP A 183 -11.35 -11.43 -20.29
CA ASP A 183 -12.60 -10.70 -20.09
C ASP A 183 -12.37 -9.19 -19.99
N THR A 184 -11.35 -8.77 -19.25
CA THR A 184 -10.97 -7.36 -19.11
C THR A 184 -10.51 -6.77 -20.45
N ARG A 185 -9.68 -7.49 -21.24
CA ARG A 185 -9.29 -7.02 -22.58
C ARG A 185 -10.50 -6.84 -23.47
N ALA A 186 -11.46 -7.72 -23.41
CA ALA A 186 -12.69 -7.61 -24.19
C ALA A 186 -13.46 -6.32 -23.85
N VAL A 187 -13.59 -5.99 -22.55
CA VAL A 187 -14.22 -4.73 -22.11
C VAL A 187 -13.42 -3.51 -22.60
N PHE A 188 -12.10 -3.52 -22.46
CA PHE A 188 -11.26 -2.42 -22.92
C PHE A 188 -11.22 -2.27 -24.44
N ALA A 189 -11.58 -3.29 -25.20
CA ALA A 189 -11.67 -3.25 -26.68
C ALA A 189 -13.02 -2.74 -27.19
N MET A 190 -14.06 -2.69 -26.37
CA MET A 190 -15.40 -2.23 -26.78
C MET A 190 -15.34 -0.75 -27.21
N PRO A 191 -16.14 -0.30 -28.17
CA PRO A 191 -16.45 1.12 -28.35
C PRO A 191 -17.01 1.71 -27.05
N ILE A 192 -16.67 2.96 -26.73
CA ILE A 192 -17.03 3.58 -25.44
C ILE A 192 -18.55 3.65 -25.22
N ASP A 193 -19.30 3.87 -26.26
CA ASP A 193 -20.77 3.92 -26.29
C ASP A 193 -21.43 2.53 -26.21
N ALA A 194 -20.66 1.47 -26.47
CA ALA A 194 -21.12 0.08 -26.33
C ALA A 194 -20.85 -0.52 -24.93
N ILE A 195 -20.08 0.18 -24.08
CA ILE A 195 -19.87 -0.27 -22.69
C ILE A 195 -21.20 -0.17 -21.94
N PRO A 196 -21.70 -1.28 -21.35
CA PRO A 196 -22.97 -1.28 -20.65
C PRO A 196 -23.01 -0.27 -19.49
N VAL A 197 -24.14 0.40 -19.34
CA VAL A 197 -24.45 1.30 -18.22
C VAL A 197 -25.67 0.73 -17.52
N ARG A 198 -25.55 0.41 -16.23
CA ARG A 198 -26.64 -0.15 -15.41
C ARG A 198 -27.50 0.93 -14.78
N GLY A 199 -26.89 2.04 -14.38
CA GLY A 199 -27.53 3.19 -13.77
C GLY A 199 -27.43 4.43 -14.64
N MET A 200 -26.80 5.47 -14.08
CA MET A 200 -26.47 6.70 -14.79
C MET A 200 -25.00 7.03 -14.61
N LEU A 201 -24.38 7.52 -15.69
CA LEU A 201 -23.01 8.01 -15.61
C LEU A 201 -22.96 9.29 -14.78
N HIS A 202 -22.27 9.19 -13.66
CA HIS A 202 -22.03 10.32 -12.77
C HIS A 202 -20.57 10.72 -12.83
N ARG A 203 -20.34 12.03 -13.04
CA ARG A 203 -19.00 12.55 -13.20
C ARG A 203 -18.57 13.26 -11.92
N TYR A 204 -17.38 12.89 -11.43
CA TYR A 204 -16.71 13.52 -10.29
C TYR A 204 -15.42 14.16 -10.78
N SER A 205 -15.27 15.45 -10.53
CA SER A 205 -14.09 16.24 -10.92
C SER A 205 -13.35 16.75 -9.68
N PRO A 206 -12.00 16.83 -9.72
CA PRO A 206 -11.25 17.34 -8.58
C PRO A 206 -11.52 18.83 -8.36
N SER A 207 -11.53 19.27 -7.10
CA SER A 207 -11.55 20.67 -6.75
C SER A 207 -10.27 21.38 -7.23
N GLY A 208 -10.39 22.51 -7.91
CA GLY A 208 -9.28 23.31 -8.40
C GLY A 208 -8.92 23.09 -9.87
N SER A 209 -8.32 24.12 -10.47
CA SER A 209 -7.86 24.13 -11.86
C SER A 209 -6.48 23.50 -12.00
N LEU A 210 -6.16 23.05 -13.23
CA LEU A 210 -4.80 22.67 -13.60
C LEU A 210 -3.87 23.88 -13.39
N ARG A 211 -2.85 23.70 -12.57
CA ARG A 211 -1.79 24.70 -12.38
C ARG A 211 -0.61 24.40 -13.28
N GLU A 212 0.09 25.48 -13.66
CA GLU A 212 1.28 25.41 -14.50
C GLU A 212 2.41 24.55 -13.89
N ALA A 213 3.39 24.23 -14.76
CA ALA A 213 4.49 23.31 -14.53
C ALA A 213 5.14 23.42 -13.15
N ALA A 214 5.50 22.25 -12.60
CA ALA A 214 6.28 22.16 -11.39
C ALA A 214 7.66 22.87 -11.52
N PRO A 215 8.15 23.56 -10.47
CA PRO A 215 9.49 24.12 -10.47
C PRO A 215 10.57 23.03 -10.67
N ALA A 216 11.79 23.46 -11.02
CA ALA A 216 12.92 22.57 -11.23
C ALA A 216 13.08 21.60 -10.04
N LEU A 217 13.20 20.31 -10.34
CA LEU A 217 13.31 19.25 -9.37
C LEU A 217 14.65 19.34 -8.62
N THR A 218 14.63 19.54 -7.31
CA THR A 218 15.78 19.31 -6.44
C THR A 218 15.75 17.90 -5.89
N VAL A 219 16.93 17.31 -5.65
CA VAL A 219 17.05 15.96 -5.11
C VAL A 219 18.03 15.97 -3.93
N ASP A 220 17.82 15.05 -3.00
CA ASP A 220 18.76 14.81 -1.90
C ASP A 220 20.00 13.99 -2.36
N ALA A 221 20.87 13.63 -1.41
CA ALA A 221 22.08 12.86 -1.68
C ALA A 221 21.81 11.42 -2.21
N LEU A 222 20.59 10.90 -2.05
CA LEU A 222 20.14 9.60 -2.57
C LEU A 222 19.41 9.72 -3.91
N GLY A 223 19.28 10.94 -4.43
CA GLY A 223 18.50 11.22 -5.64
C GLY A 223 16.99 11.25 -5.40
N VAL A 224 16.54 11.30 -4.14
CA VAL A 224 15.11 11.40 -3.82
C VAL A 224 14.64 12.83 -4.03
N PRO A 225 13.55 13.04 -4.80
CA PRO A 225 12.97 14.36 -5.01
C PRO A 225 12.58 15.05 -3.70
N VAL A 226 13.05 16.27 -3.53
CA VAL A 226 12.68 17.16 -2.41
C VAL A 226 11.75 18.23 -2.94
N SER A 227 10.58 18.35 -2.34
CA SER A 227 9.57 19.37 -2.68
C SER A 227 8.85 19.87 -1.44
N SER A 228 8.48 21.15 -1.45
CA SER A 228 7.63 21.74 -0.41
C SER A 228 6.22 21.13 -0.42
N ALA A 229 5.49 21.29 0.69
CA ALA A 229 4.10 20.84 0.77
C ALA A 229 3.21 21.49 -0.31
N ALA A 230 3.47 22.74 -0.66
CA ALA A 230 2.72 23.44 -1.71
C ALA A 230 2.99 22.86 -3.11
N GLU A 231 4.25 22.52 -3.42
CA GLU A 231 4.63 21.87 -4.68
C GLU A 231 4.03 20.45 -4.78
N GLN A 232 4.04 19.71 -3.68
CA GLN A 232 3.43 18.38 -3.61
C GLN A 232 1.91 18.46 -3.86
N ALA A 233 1.23 19.41 -3.21
CA ALA A 233 -0.20 19.64 -3.38
C ALA A 233 -0.54 20.07 -4.82
N ALA A 234 0.27 20.94 -5.42
CA ALA A 234 0.09 21.37 -6.82
C ALA A 234 0.25 20.20 -7.80
N LEU A 235 1.26 19.34 -7.57
CA LEU A 235 1.50 18.16 -8.41
C LEU A 235 0.37 17.14 -8.28
N LEU A 236 -0.11 16.88 -7.06
CA LEU A 236 -1.28 16.03 -6.82
C LEU A 236 -2.54 16.60 -7.48
N ALA A 237 -2.79 17.90 -7.36
CA ALA A 237 -3.95 18.52 -7.98
C ALA A 237 -3.91 18.46 -9.52
N ARG A 238 -2.71 18.58 -10.12
CA ARG A 238 -2.51 18.47 -11.58
C ARG A 238 -2.91 17.11 -12.13
N HIS A 239 -2.55 16.03 -11.44
CA HIS A 239 -2.74 14.66 -11.91
C HIS A 239 -3.98 13.96 -11.33
N ALA A 240 -4.76 14.65 -10.51
CA ALA A 240 -6.00 14.10 -9.96
C ALA A 240 -6.96 13.75 -11.11
N PRO A 241 -7.44 12.49 -11.22
CA PRO A 241 -8.25 12.06 -12.34
C PRO A 241 -9.69 12.56 -12.21
N VAL A 242 -10.39 12.67 -13.32
CA VAL A 242 -11.86 12.71 -13.32
C VAL A 242 -12.37 11.27 -13.21
N LEU A 243 -13.41 11.04 -12.40
CA LEU A 243 -14.07 9.76 -12.34
C LEU A 243 -15.40 9.85 -13.10
N GLU A 244 -15.67 8.90 -13.97
CA GLU A 244 -16.96 8.71 -14.62
C GLU A 244 -17.50 7.34 -14.16
N ILE A 245 -18.38 7.38 -13.19
CA ILE A 245 -18.88 6.20 -12.49
C ILE A 245 -20.30 5.87 -12.98
N ASP A 246 -20.55 4.61 -13.30
CA ASP A 246 -21.89 4.11 -13.53
C ASP A 246 -22.59 3.91 -12.18
N VAL A 247 -23.49 4.82 -11.82
CA VAL A 247 -24.18 4.85 -10.52
C VAL A 247 -25.55 4.20 -10.64
N ALA A 248 -25.70 2.96 -10.21
CA ALA A 248 -26.95 2.25 -10.09
C ALA A 248 -27.53 2.27 -8.66
N GLY A 249 -26.69 2.58 -7.67
CA GLY A 249 -27.10 2.66 -6.27
C GLY A 249 -26.21 3.57 -5.42
N ALA A 250 -26.53 3.68 -4.15
CA ALA A 250 -25.73 4.46 -3.20
C ALA A 250 -24.31 3.89 -3.05
N PHE A 251 -24.15 2.59 -3.26
CA PHE A 251 -22.86 1.88 -3.17
C PHE A 251 -21.85 2.31 -4.24
N ASP A 252 -22.30 2.91 -5.36
CA ASP A 252 -21.42 3.42 -6.41
C ASP A 252 -21.02 4.88 -6.21
N ARG A 253 -21.51 5.54 -5.16
CA ARG A 253 -21.19 6.94 -4.90
C ARG A 253 -19.86 7.05 -4.17
N LEU A 254 -19.01 7.96 -4.68
CA LEU A 254 -17.77 8.34 -4.02
C LEU A 254 -18.04 9.05 -2.70
N GLY A 255 -17.28 8.71 -1.63
CA GLY A 255 -17.43 9.38 -0.35
C GLY A 255 -16.18 9.43 0.51
N ALA A 256 -16.31 10.10 1.65
CA ALA A 256 -15.27 10.17 2.68
C ALA A 256 -15.35 8.95 3.60
N LEU A 257 -14.20 8.39 3.96
CA LEU A 257 -14.11 7.35 4.98
C LEU A 257 -14.22 8.01 6.37
N GLU A 258 -15.10 7.47 7.21
CA GLU A 258 -15.35 7.92 8.57
C GLU A 258 -15.54 6.73 9.51
N LEU A 259 -15.62 6.99 10.81
CA LEU A 259 -15.97 5.98 11.82
C LEU A 259 -17.43 6.14 12.23
N ASP A 260 -18.17 5.04 12.23
CA ASP A 260 -19.53 4.98 12.74
C ASP A 260 -19.59 4.94 14.29
N ALA A 261 -20.79 4.85 14.85
CA ALA A 261 -21.00 4.84 16.31
C ALA A 261 -20.32 3.66 17.02
N ASP A 262 -19.98 2.59 16.30
CA ASP A 262 -19.29 1.40 16.80
C ASP A 262 -17.77 1.44 16.52
N ASP A 263 -17.23 2.61 16.10
CA ASP A 263 -15.84 2.80 15.64
C ASP A 263 -15.46 1.92 14.45
N ARG A 264 -16.42 1.58 13.59
CA ARG A 264 -16.19 0.84 12.35
C ARG A 264 -16.11 1.81 11.17
N ALA A 265 -15.26 1.48 10.20
CA ALA A 265 -15.15 2.27 8.99
C ALA A 265 -16.43 2.22 8.15
N SER A 266 -16.90 3.37 7.74
CA SER A 266 -18.06 3.60 6.86
C SER A 266 -17.74 4.72 5.86
N VAL A 267 -18.58 4.90 4.84
CA VAL A 267 -18.38 5.92 3.80
C VAL A 267 -19.54 6.91 3.80
N ASP A 268 -19.22 8.17 4.09
CA ASP A 268 -20.14 9.29 3.89
C ASP A 268 -20.15 9.71 2.41
N THR A 269 -21.17 9.30 1.67
CA THR A 269 -21.36 9.63 0.25
C THR A 269 -21.82 11.08 0.02
N GLY A 270 -22.14 11.84 1.06
CA GLY A 270 -22.41 13.26 1.01
C GLY A 270 -21.15 14.14 0.91
N ALA A 271 -19.98 13.56 1.18
CA ALA A 271 -18.68 14.23 1.14
C ALA A 271 -17.71 13.54 0.17
N PRO A 272 -17.82 13.77 -1.15
CA PRO A 272 -16.91 13.16 -2.13
C PRO A 272 -15.46 13.57 -1.90
N VAL A 273 -14.56 12.59 -1.71
CA VAL A 273 -13.15 12.79 -1.38
C VAL A 273 -12.27 11.78 -2.10
N ALA A 274 -11.12 12.23 -2.60
CA ALA A 274 -9.99 11.38 -2.93
C ALA A 274 -8.89 11.57 -1.89
N TYR A 275 -8.38 10.47 -1.36
CA TYR A 275 -7.25 10.50 -0.44
C TYR A 275 -5.96 10.38 -1.23
N ALA A 276 -5.06 11.34 -1.06
CA ALA A 276 -3.87 11.45 -1.89
C ALA A 276 -2.57 11.42 -1.08
N ARG A 277 -1.54 10.80 -1.65
CA ARG A 277 -0.17 10.75 -1.13
C ARG A 277 0.87 10.79 -2.24
N ILE A 278 2.11 11.12 -1.88
CA ILE A 278 3.28 10.91 -2.73
C ILE A 278 4.08 9.72 -2.19
N ALA A 279 4.34 8.77 -3.06
CA ALA A 279 5.27 7.66 -2.86
C ALA A 279 6.43 7.77 -3.85
N TYR A 280 7.35 6.81 -3.82
CA TYR A 280 8.53 6.81 -4.67
C TYR A 280 8.81 5.42 -5.23
N THR A 281 9.38 5.38 -6.43
CA THR A 281 9.82 4.16 -7.10
C THR A 281 11.15 4.36 -7.82
N LEU A 282 11.76 3.28 -8.25
CA LEU A 282 12.98 3.25 -9.05
C LEU A 282 12.63 2.82 -10.47
N LEU A 283 13.11 3.58 -11.45
CA LEU A 283 13.01 3.22 -12.86
C LEU A 283 14.22 3.79 -13.61
N GLY A 284 14.91 2.96 -14.36
CA GLY A 284 16.13 3.34 -15.07
C GLY A 284 17.25 3.84 -14.14
N GLY A 285 17.31 3.31 -12.92
CA GLY A 285 18.31 3.71 -11.92
C GLY A 285 17.99 5.03 -11.18
N MET A 286 16.95 5.75 -11.56
CA MET A 286 16.52 7.03 -10.97
C MET A 286 15.33 6.84 -10.04
N VAL A 287 15.18 7.77 -9.09
CA VAL A 287 14.00 7.85 -8.21
C VAL A 287 12.94 8.71 -8.88
N HIS A 288 11.73 8.17 -8.97
CA HIS A 288 10.55 8.84 -9.51
C HIS A 288 9.48 9.00 -8.44
N ARG A 289 8.72 10.09 -8.51
CA ARG A 289 7.54 10.30 -7.65
C ARG A 289 6.37 9.49 -8.18
N GLN A 290 5.59 8.96 -7.26
CA GLN A 290 4.31 8.30 -7.52
C GLN A 290 3.20 9.07 -6.82
N LEU A 291 2.24 9.53 -7.59
CA LEU A 291 1.07 10.26 -7.10
C LEU A 291 -0.03 9.23 -6.95
N VAL A 292 -0.46 8.98 -5.74
CA VAL A 292 -1.41 7.92 -5.41
C VAL A 292 -2.72 8.55 -4.96
N TYR A 293 -3.84 8.07 -5.50
CA TYR A 293 -5.19 8.54 -5.19
C TYR A 293 -6.05 7.34 -4.82
N THR A 294 -6.65 7.36 -3.64
CA THR A 294 -7.56 6.32 -3.15
C THR A 294 -8.98 6.86 -3.09
N PHE A 295 -9.91 6.15 -3.72
CA PHE A 295 -11.33 6.44 -3.80
C PHE A 295 -12.11 5.37 -3.05
N TRP A 296 -13.05 5.75 -2.18
CA TRP A 296 -13.80 4.83 -1.35
C TRP A 296 -15.27 4.79 -1.71
N PHE A 297 -15.83 3.57 -1.67
CA PHE A 297 -17.23 3.24 -1.88
C PHE A 297 -17.78 2.47 -0.67
N SER A 298 -19.08 2.62 -0.39
CA SER A 298 -19.67 2.06 0.84
C SER A 298 -19.70 0.54 0.87
N GLU A 299 -19.85 -0.11 -0.29
CA GLU A 299 -19.85 -1.57 -0.39
C GLU A 299 -19.65 -2.04 -1.84
N ARG A 300 -19.31 -3.30 -2.00
CA ARG A 300 -19.47 -4.06 -3.23
C ARG A 300 -20.69 -4.97 -3.04
N PRO A 301 -21.85 -4.67 -3.67
CA PRO A 301 -23.03 -5.47 -3.53
C PRO A 301 -22.86 -6.85 -4.16
N PRO A 302 -23.63 -7.87 -3.73
CA PRO A 302 -23.66 -9.16 -4.42
C PRO A 302 -24.11 -9.02 -5.87
N ALA A 303 -23.51 -9.83 -6.76
CA ALA A 303 -23.94 -9.90 -8.15
C ALA A 303 -25.44 -10.22 -8.23
N SER A 304 -26.16 -9.54 -9.15
CA SER A 304 -27.61 -9.68 -9.29
C SER A 304 -28.01 -11.14 -9.47
N GLY A 305 -28.96 -11.62 -8.66
CA GLY A 305 -29.44 -13.00 -8.67
C GLY A 305 -28.56 -14.02 -7.95
N SER A 306 -27.45 -13.62 -7.35
CA SER A 306 -26.62 -14.51 -6.54
C SER A 306 -27.02 -14.45 -5.07
N THR A 307 -27.27 -15.61 -4.45
CA THR A 307 -27.45 -15.74 -3.00
C THR A 307 -26.12 -15.82 -2.26
N PHE A 308 -25.03 -16.07 -2.97
CA PHE A 308 -23.69 -16.18 -2.43
C PHE A 308 -22.67 -15.59 -3.42
N ASP A 309 -22.01 -14.52 -3.02
CA ASP A 309 -20.95 -13.88 -3.78
C ASP A 309 -19.68 -13.78 -2.90
N LEU A 310 -18.59 -14.38 -3.39
CA LEU A 310 -17.30 -14.40 -2.69
C LEU A 310 -16.69 -13.03 -2.54
N LEU A 311 -17.00 -12.12 -3.47
CA LEU A 311 -16.36 -10.80 -3.61
C LEU A 311 -17.18 -9.68 -2.96
N ALA A 312 -18.47 -9.95 -2.66
CA ALA A 312 -19.36 -8.97 -2.05
C ALA A 312 -18.98 -8.66 -0.59
N GLY A 313 -19.22 -7.43 -0.16
CA GLY A 313 -19.02 -7.02 1.24
C GLY A 313 -18.95 -5.52 1.42
N LYS A 314 -18.89 -5.09 2.68
CA LYS A 314 -18.78 -3.69 3.06
C LYS A 314 -17.43 -3.12 2.64
N LEU A 315 -17.43 -1.84 2.34
CA LEU A 315 -16.34 -1.06 1.80
C LEU A 315 -15.78 -1.65 0.49
N ASP A 316 -15.52 -0.81 -0.44
CA ASP A 316 -14.71 -1.09 -1.62
C ASP A 316 -13.88 0.15 -1.94
N GLY A 317 -12.84 0.01 -2.74
CA GLY A 317 -12.02 1.14 -3.09
C GLY A 317 -11.17 0.88 -4.32
N VAL A 318 -10.90 1.96 -5.04
CA VAL A 318 -10.00 1.97 -6.20
C VAL A 318 -8.82 2.86 -5.89
N ILE A 319 -7.62 2.38 -6.15
CA ILE A 319 -6.38 3.13 -6.06
C ILE A 319 -5.88 3.39 -7.48
N TRP A 320 -5.68 4.65 -7.79
CA TRP A 320 -5.05 5.12 -9.02
C TRP A 320 -3.69 5.72 -8.71
N ARG A 321 -2.66 5.32 -9.47
CA ARG A 321 -1.29 5.80 -9.27
C ARG A 321 -0.70 6.33 -10.56
N VAL A 322 0.01 7.46 -10.46
CA VAL A 322 0.69 8.12 -11.58
C VAL A 322 2.17 8.22 -11.24
N THR A 323 3.00 7.48 -11.95
CA THR A 323 4.46 7.61 -11.84
C THR A 323 4.93 8.69 -12.81
N VAL A 324 5.63 9.71 -12.29
CA VAL A 324 6.04 10.88 -13.07
C VAL A 324 7.57 11.01 -13.20
N ASP A 325 8.02 11.61 -14.30
CA ASP A 325 9.42 11.98 -14.51
C ASP A 325 9.83 13.24 -13.73
N ALA A 326 11.06 13.71 -13.93
CA ALA A 326 11.60 14.90 -13.28
C ALA A 326 10.83 16.18 -13.65
N ALA A 327 10.23 16.24 -14.85
CA ALA A 327 9.42 17.37 -15.30
C ALA A 327 7.97 17.30 -14.77
N GLY A 328 7.62 16.23 -14.04
CA GLY A 328 6.26 16.00 -13.54
C GLY A 328 5.32 15.45 -14.62
N GLU A 329 5.84 14.91 -15.72
CA GLU A 329 5.05 14.28 -16.77
C GLU A 329 4.93 12.78 -16.53
N ALA A 330 3.76 12.20 -16.83
CA ALA A 330 3.49 10.80 -16.56
C ALA A 330 4.36 9.85 -17.41
N LEU A 331 4.89 8.82 -16.76
CA LEU A 331 5.61 7.69 -17.36
C LEU A 331 4.70 6.47 -17.48
N VAL A 332 4.06 6.12 -16.35
CA VAL A 332 3.17 4.97 -16.25
C VAL A 332 2.04 5.33 -15.29
N TYR A 333 0.85 4.93 -15.66
CA TYR A 333 -0.28 4.89 -14.74
C TYR A 333 -0.56 3.44 -14.37
N ASP A 334 -1.06 3.20 -13.17
CA ASP A 334 -1.53 1.89 -12.78
C ASP A 334 -2.67 1.98 -11.75
N SER A 335 -3.41 0.90 -11.60
CA SER A 335 -4.57 0.84 -10.72
C SER A 335 -4.67 -0.51 -10.05
N ILE A 336 -5.07 -0.51 -8.77
CA ILE A 336 -5.52 -1.68 -8.02
C ILE A 336 -6.83 -1.35 -7.30
N HIS A 337 -7.53 -2.36 -6.81
CA HIS A 337 -8.51 -2.15 -5.75
C HIS A 337 -7.82 -2.04 -4.38
N ALA A 338 -8.46 -1.38 -3.43
CA ALA A 338 -7.92 -1.17 -2.09
C ALA A 338 -7.66 -2.47 -1.29
N CYS A 339 -8.13 -3.62 -1.78
CA CYS A 339 -7.76 -4.94 -1.30
C CYS A 339 -6.40 -5.45 -1.85
N GLY A 340 -5.83 -4.80 -2.85
CA GLY A 340 -4.62 -5.22 -3.57
C GLY A 340 -4.88 -6.00 -4.87
N CYS A 341 -6.13 -6.31 -5.19
CA CYS A 341 -6.50 -7.11 -6.36
C CYS A 341 -6.57 -6.26 -7.65
N TYR A 342 -6.63 -6.93 -8.81
CA TYR A 342 -6.92 -6.33 -10.12
C TYR A 342 -5.90 -5.30 -10.59
N HIS A 343 -4.62 -5.63 -10.53
CA HIS A 343 -3.54 -4.72 -10.91
C HIS A 343 -3.47 -4.53 -12.43
N LEU A 344 -3.81 -3.32 -12.89
CA LEU A 344 -3.78 -2.88 -14.29
C LEU A 344 -2.68 -1.84 -14.50
N PHE A 345 -1.97 -1.92 -15.63
CA PHE A 345 -0.93 -0.96 -16.01
C PHE A 345 -1.29 -0.25 -17.31
N PHE A 346 -1.00 1.04 -17.38
CA PHE A 346 -1.25 1.91 -18.52
C PHE A 346 0.02 2.70 -18.83
N PRO A 347 0.97 2.11 -19.61
CA PRO A 347 2.20 2.79 -19.98
C PRO A 347 1.91 3.94 -20.94
N THR A 348 2.72 5.01 -20.83
CA THR A 348 2.77 6.08 -21.84
C THR A 348 3.80 5.76 -22.92
N GLU A 349 3.90 6.62 -23.95
CA GLU A 349 4.91 6.51 -24.98
C GLU A 349 6.35 6.67 -24.47
N LYS A 350 6.55 7.17 -23.24
CA LYS A 350 7.87 7.39 -22.62
C LYS A 350 8.54 6.11 -22.12
N VAL A 351 7.78 5.01 -22.04
CA VAL A 351 8.28 3.72 -21.55
C VAL A 351 7.98 2.59 -22.54
N VAL A 352 8.76 1.52 -22.42
CA VAL A 352 8.57 0.28 -23.19
C VAL A 352 8.50 -0.87 -22.20
N ALA A 353 7.51 -1.76 -22.38
CA ALA A 353 7.42 -2.96 -21.56
C ALA A 353 8.58 -3.92 -21.89
N ARG A 354 9.21 -4.47 -20.84
CA ARG A 354 10.27 -5.48 -20.98
C ARG A 354 9.68 -6.79 -21.49
N SER A 355 10.40 -7.45 -22.37
CA SER A 355 10.10 -8.84 -22.73
C SER A 355 10.57 -9.76 -21.58
N LEU A 356 9.64 -10.29 -20.83
CA LEU A 356 9.92 -11.21 -19.72
C LEU A 356 9.70 -12.66 -20.17
N PRO A 357 10.45 -13.62 -19.60
CA PRO A 357 10.19 -15.04 -19.83
C PRO A 357 8.78 -15.42 -19.41
N ALA A 358 8.14 -16.29 -20.18
CA ALA A 358 6.85 -16.84 -19.81
C ALA A 358 6.99 -17.71 -18.55
N THR A 359 6.32 -17.35 -17.48
CA THR A 359 6.23 -18.10 -16.23
C THR A 359 4.77 -18.30 -15.86
N LEU A 360 4.51 -19.13 -14.86
CA LEU A 360 3.16 -19.23 -14.27
C LEU A 360 2.83 -18.03 -13.37
N ASP A 361 3.85 -17.27 -12.96
CA ASP A 361 3.64 -16.10 -12.09
C ASP A 361 2.85 -15.04 -12.83
N GLU A 362 1.99 -14.35 -12.10
CA GLU A 362 1.12 -13.31 -12.62
C GLU A 362 1.95 -12.17 -13.21
N SER A 363 1.96 -12.10 -14.54
CA SER A 363 2.71 -11.10 -15.30
C SER A 363 2.05 -9.72 -15.22
N LEU A 364 2.77 -8.71 -15.73
CA LEU A 364 2.21 -7.39 -16.00
C LEU A 364 1.01 -7.52 -16.95
N PHE A 365 -0.12 -6.90 -16.57
CA PHE A 365 -1.30 -6.85 -17.40
C PHE A 365 -1.62 -5.38 -17.79
N SER A 366 -1.44 -5.08 -19.06
CA SER A 366 -1.72 -3.77 -19.65
C SER A 366 -2.82 -3.91 -20.71
N PRO A 367 -4.07 -3.54 -20.38
CA PRO A 367 -5.17 -3.61 -21.34
C PRO A 367 -5.16 -2.44 -22.33
N GLN A 368 -4.48 -1.33 -22.00
CA GLN A 368 -4.46 -0.10 -22.77
C GLN A 368 -3.16 0.68 -22.51
N ALA A 369 -2.57 1.29 -23.55
CA ALA A 369 -1.56 2.33 -23.42
C ALA A 369 -2.24 3.71 -23.45
N LEU A 370 -1.61 4.71 -22.82
CA LEU A 370 -2.12 6.08 -22.80
C LEU A 370 -1.21 7.02 -23.55
N PRO A 371 -1.77 8.01 -24.30
CA PRO A 371 -0.97 9.07 -24.88
C PRO A 371 -0.41 9.99 -23.78
N ASN A 372 0.57 10.81 -24.13
CA ASN A 372 0.96 11.93 -23.29
C ASN A 372 -0.20 12.93 -23.22
N LEU A 373 -0.51 13.41 -22.00
CA LEU A 373 -1.56 14.40 -21.81
C LEU A 373 -1.12 15.77 -22.33
N LEU A 374 -2.06 16.49 -22.94
CA LEU A 374 -1.89 17.92 -23.19
C LEU A 374 -1.98 18.71 -21.87
N PRO A 375 -1.42 19.92 -21.80
CA PRO A 375 -1.39 20.72 -20.55
C PRO A 375 -2.76 20.99 -19.93
N ASN A 376 -3.82 20.97 -20.73
CA ASN A 376 -5.21 21.22 -20.32
C ASN A 376 -6.07 19.95 -20.29
N GLU A 377 -5.46 18.77 -20.30
CA GLU A 377 -6.16 17.49 -20.25
C GLU A 377 -5.99 16.81 -18.89
N ARG A 378 -7.00 16.04 -18.55
CA ARG A 378 -7.01 15.10 -17.41
C ARG A 378 -7.32 13.68 -17.88
N VAL A 379 -6.83 12.72 -17.10
CA VAL A 379 -7.28 11.34 -17.21
C VAL A 379 -8.72 11.24 -16.69
N VAL A 380 -9.54 10.48 -17.39
CA VAL A 380 -10.91 10.14 -16.98
C VAL A 380 -10.98 8.62 -16.78
N LEU A 381 -11.35 8.21 -15.59
CA LEU A 381 -11.51 6.80 -15.21
C LEU A 381 -12.98 6.39 -15.35
N ARG A 382 -13.29 5.54 -16.32
CA ARG A 382 -14.61 4.93 -16.47
C ARG A 382 -14.70 3.73 -15.53
N ILE A 383 -15.65 3.77 -14.56
CA ILE A 383 -15.79 2.78 -13.47
C ILE A 383 -17.15 2.13 -13.56
N GLU A 384 -17.17 0.78 -13.49
CA GLU A 384 -18.38 -0.06 -13.55
C GLU A 384 -19.15 0.02 -12.22
N SER A 385 -20.49 -0.03 -12.32
CA SER A 385 -21.37 -0.14 -11.17
C SER A 385 -21.19 -1.47 -10.42
N GLY A 386 -21.16 -1.41 -9.11
CA GLY A 386 -21.16 -2.54 -8.19
C GLY A 386 -19.82 -3.24 -8.03
N THR A 387 -19.11 -3.51 -9.12
CA THR A 387 -17.79 -4.14 -9.07
C THR A 387 -16.68 -3.13 -8.88
N HIS A 388 -16.92 -1.86 -9.22
CA HIS A 388 -15.98 -0.75 -9.31
C HIS A 388 -14.75 -1.06 -10.20
N TYR A 389 -14.88 -2.01 -11.14
CA TYR A 389 -13.82 -2.30 -12.11
C TYR A 389 -13.60 -1.12 -13.04
N LEU A 390 -12.34 -0.87 -13.33
CA LEU A 390 -11.96 0.07 -14.37
C LEU A 390 -12.25 -0.54 -15.75
N GLN A 391 -13.13 0.12 -16.52
CA GLN A 391 -13.56 -0.33 -17.84
C GLN A 391 -12.84 0.38 -18.99
N ARG A 392 -12.38 1.60 -18.75
CA ARG A 392 -11.65 2.41 -19.73
C ARG A 392 -10.90 3.54 -19.02
N VAL A 393 -9.78 3.93 -19.62
CA VAL A 393 -9.08 5.17 -19.28
C VAL A 393 -9.15 6.08 -20.50
N LEU A 394 -9.68 7.28 -20.31
CA LEU A 394 -9.84 8.29 -21.36
C LEU A 394 -8.99 9.51 -21.00
N THR A 395 -8.81 10.39 -21.97
CA THR A 395 -8.27 11.74 -21.77
C THR A 395 -9.32 12.76 -22.21
N ALA A 396 -9.50 13.81 -21.44
CA ALA A 396 -10.45 14.85 -21.76
C ALA A 396 -9.89 16.22 -21.34
N ALA A 397 -10.27 17.25 -22.10
CA ALA A 397 -9.99 18.61 -21.68
C ALA A 397 -10.61 18.90 -20.32
N ASP A 398 -9.85 19.56 -19.46
CA ASP A 398 -10.30 20.01 -18.13
C ASP A 398 -11.28 21.18 -18.29
N LYS A 399 -12.44 20.88 -18.83
CA LYS A 399 -13.57 21.80 -18.89
C LYS A 399 -14.51 21.37 -17.77
N GLY A 400 -14.30 21.91 -16.57
CA GLY A 400 -15.25 21.67 -15.49
C GLY A 400 -16.68 21.84 -16.02
N SER A 401 -17.50 20.81 -15.95
CA SER A 401 -18.91 20.88 -16.30
C SER A 401 -19.66 21.41 -15.09
N SER A 402 -20.61 22.30 -15.29
CA SER A 402 -21.51 22.76 -14.21
C SER A 402 -22.38 21.64 -13.61
N ILE A 403 -22.34 20.46 -14.20
CA ILE A 403 -23.09 19.25 -13.78
C ILE A 403 -22.21 18.26 -13.00
N ASP A 404 -20.87 18.47 -13.00
CA ASP A 404 -19.96 17.57 -12.29
C ASP A 404 -20.07 17.74 -10.77
N THR A 405 -20.10 16.64 -10.04
CA THR A 405 -19.87 16.66 -8.60
C THR A 405 -18.39 16.89 -8.33
N VAL A 406 -18.07 17.89 -7.53
CA VAL A 406 -16.69 18.18 -7.17
C VAL A 406 -16.28 17.30 -6.00
N TYR A 407 -15.08 16.71 -6.07
CA TYR A 407 -14.47 16.03 -4.94
C TYR A 407 -13.23 16.77 -4.44
N ASP A 408 -12.96 16.68 -3.15
CA ASP A 408 -11.80 17.27 -2.50
C ASP A 408 -10.63 16.29 -2.43
N LEU A 409 -9.39 16.82 -2.45
CA LEU A 409 -8.19 16.05 -2.15
C LEU A 409 -7.86 16.18 -0.66
N LYS A 410 -7.81 15.05 0.06
CA LYS A 410 -7.33 14.97 1.44
C LYS A 410 -6.03 14.16 1.50
N ALA A 411 -5.16 14.49 2.45
CA ALA A 411 -3.97 13.69 2.68
C ALA A 411 -4.36 12.28 3.16
N GLU A 412 -3.85 11.23 2.54
CA GLU A 412 -4.21 9.84 2.89
C GLU A 412 -3.91 9.52 4.36
N ARG A 413 -2.86 10.10 4.94
CA ARG A 413 -2.53 9.94 6.37
C ARG A 413 -3.66 10.37 7.32
N THR A 414 -4.66 11.14 6.87
CA THR A 414 -5.84 11.45 7.71
C THR A 414 -6.65 10.21 8.05
N LEU A 415 -6.55 9.15 7.25
CA LEU A 415 -7.17 7.85 7.52
C LEU A 415 -6.59 7.13 8.74
N THR A 416 -5.38 7.49 9.17
CA THR A 416 -4.76 6.93 10.39
C THR A 416 -5.19 7.65 11.67
N MET A 417 -5.98 8.74 11.56
CA MET A 417 -6.45 9.57 12.68
C MET A 417 -7.87 10.09 12.44
N LEU A 418 -8.81 9.20 12.11
CA LEU A 418 -10.21 9.57 11.94
C LEU A 418 -10.84 9.97 13.27
N ALA A 419 -11.69 10.99 13.25
CA ALA A 419 -12.44 11.40 14.43
C ALA A 419 -13.43 10.30 14.85
N ARG A 420 -13.47 9.99 16.15
CA ARG A 420 -14.45 9.07 16.73
C ARG A 420 -15.69 9.82 17.17
N PRO A 421 -16.90 9.28 16.96
CA PRO A 421 -18.12 9.88 17.47
C PRO A 421 -18.12 10.11 19.01
N GLY A 422 -17.44 9.23 19.74
CA GLY A 422 -17.26 9.31 21.19
C GLY A 422 -16.13 10.22 21.67
N GLY A 423 -15.44 10.91 20.77
CA GLY A 423 -14.28 11.75 21.05
C GLY A 423 -12.94 11.03 20.88
N GLY A 424 -11.89 11.82 20.62
CA GLY A 424 -10.56 11.31 20.26
C GLY A 424 -10.49 10.87 18.80
N THR A 425 -9.42 10.15 18.46
CA THR A 425 -9.18 9.67 17.11
C THR A 425 -8.86 8.17 17.09
N ARG A 426 -9.00 7.57 15.92
CA ARG A 426 -8.60 6.18 15.66
C ARG A 426 -8.22 6.01 14.20
N SER A 427 -7.28 5.09 13.93
CA SER A 427 -7.00 4.65 12.56
C SER A 427 -8.19 3.86 11.98
N ALA A 428 -8.47 4.05 10.68
CA ALA A 428 -9.35 3.15 9.93
C ALA A 428 -8.77 1.72 9.85
N TYR A 429 -7.47 1.58 9.98
CA TYR A 429 -6.73 0.33 9.84
C TYR A 429 -6.38 -0.24 11.21
N GLY A 430 -6.45 -1.57 11.35
CA GLY A 430 -5.92 -2.31 12.48
C GLY A 430 -4.38 -2.35 12.47
N GLU A 431 -3.79 -2.91 13.53
CA GLU A 431 -2.33 -3.10 13.65
C GLU A 431 -1.75 -4.10 12.63
N ASP A 432 -2.60 -4.85 11.95
CA ASP A 432 -2.31 -5.71 10.80
C ASP A 432 -2.38 -4.96 9.47
N GLY A 433 -2.83 -3.71 9.48
CA GLY A 433 -3.03 -2.87 8.29
C GLY A 433 -4.31 -3.18 7.52
N LEU A 434 -5.26 -3.91 8.11
CA LEU A 434 -6.54 -4.26 7.51
C LEU A 434 -7.67 -3.41 8.08
N ILE A 435 -8.71 -3.12 7.28
CA ILE A 435 -9.92 -2.45 7.76
C ILE A 435 -10.90 -3.52 8.28
N ALA A 436 -11.17 -3.51 9.57
CA ALA A 436 -12.12 -4.43 10.18
C ALA A 436 -13.55 -4.23 9.62
N GLY A 437 -14.25 -5.33 9.33
CA GLY A 437 -15.59 -5.31 8.74
C GLY A 437 -15.62 -5.25 7.22
N SER A 438 -14.47 -5.16 6.56
CA SER A 438 -14.34 -5.20 5.09
C SER A 438 -13.92 -6.58 4.56
N GLU A 439 -13.98 -7.62 5.38
CA GLU A 439 -13.61 -8.98 5.01
C GLU A 439 -14.49 -9.52 3.88
N ARG A 440 -13.87 -10.27 2.96
CA ARG A 440 -14.55 -10.98 1.87
C ARG A 440 -14.57 -12.49 2.12
N SER A 441 -15.61 -13.17 1.59
CA SER A 441 -15.69 -14.63 1.67
C SER A 441 -14.60 -15.33 0.87
N GLU A 442 -14.01 -14.66 -0.11
CA GLU A 442 -12.90 -15.20 -0.92
C GLU A 442 -11.66 -15.53 -0.06
N ARG A 443 -11.47 -14.95 1.11
CA ARG A 443 -10.38 -15.30 2.03
C ARG A 443 -10.33 -16.78 2.38
N TRP A 444 -11.48 -17.46 2.42
CA TRP A 444 -11.57 -18.88 2.72
C TRP A 444 -11.11 -19.79 1.58
N PHE A 445 -11.06 -19.26 0.37
CA PHE A 445 -10.65 -19.97 -0.84
C PHE A 445 -9.25 -19.56 -1.30
N PHE A 446 -8.86 -18.29 -1.09
CA PHE A 446 -7.64 -17.72 -1.65
C PHE A 446 -6.44 -17.75 -0.69
N TRP A 447 -6.65 -18.18 0.57
CA TRP A 447 -5.57 -18.31 1.54
C TRP A 447 -4.37 -19.17 1.07
N PRO A 448 -4.51 -20.23 0.19
CA PRO A 448 -3.36 -20.98 -0.29
C PRO A 448 -2.37 -20.16 -1.11
N MET A 449 -2.79 -18.97 -1.59
CA MET A 449 -1.89 -18.03 -2.29
C MET A 449 -0.98 -17.28 -1.31
N GLY A 450 -1.18 -17.48 0.00
CA GLY A 450 -0.35 -16.90 1.06
C GLY A 450 -0.71 -15.47 1.43
N ILE A 451 -1.80 -14.91 0.89
CA ILE A 451 -2.27 -13.56 1.20
C ILE A 451 -3.25 -13.67 2.37
N GLU A 452 -2.90 -13.02 3.48
CA GLU A 452 -3.77 -12.96 4.64
C GLU A 452 -5.03 -12.16 4.32
N SER A 453 -6.19 -12.73 4.66
CA SER A 453 -7.50 -12.10 4.42
C SER A 453 -7.64 -11.48 3.02
N ALA A 454 -7.44 -12.28 1.97
CA ALA A 454 -7.61 -11.84 0.58
C ALA A 454 -8.96 -11.14 0.39
N GLY A 455 -8.99 -10.05 -0.37
CA GLY A 455 -10.17 -9.22 -0.59
C GLY A 455 -10.49 -8.17 0.47
N GLN A 456 -9.85 -8.22 1.66
CA GLN A 456 -10.03 -7.22 2.71
C GLN A 456 -9.28 -5.93 2.37
N MET A 457 -9.88 -4.76 2.68
CA MET A 457 -9.28 -3.44 2.42
C MET A 457 -8.04 -3.22 3.27
N ARG A 458 -6.99 -2.62 2.68
CA ARG A 458 -5.63 -2.58 3.24
C ARG A 458 -5.05 -1.18 3.28
N GLN A 459 -4.19 -0.95 4.26
CA GLN A 459 -3.34 0.24 4.35
C GLN A 459 -2.22 0.20 3.29
N TRP A 460 -1.75 1.36 2.86
CA TRP A 460 -0.54 1.47 2.05
C TRP A 460 0.62 0.67 2.66
N GLY A 461 1.44 0.04 1.81
CA GLY A 461 2.53 -0.82 2.25
C GLY A 461 2.12 -2.27 2.56
N ARG A 462 0.81 -2.60 2.50
CA ARG A 462 0.26 -3.93 2.81
C ARG A 462 -0.42 -4.61 1.62
N HIS A 463 -0.27 -4.04 0.41
CA HIS A 463 -0.95 -4.54 -0.78
C HIS A 463 -0.12 -5.59 -1.52
N ALA A 464 -0.33 -6.85 -1.21
CA ALA A 464 0.06 -7.97 -2.06
C ALA A 464 -0.85 -7.99 -3.30
N THR A 465 -0.28 -7.88 -4.52
CA THR A 465 -1.05 -7.67 -5.76
C THR A 465 -1.01 -8.84 -6.75
N ALA A 466 -0.34 -9.94 -6.42
CA ALA A 466 -0.31 -11.14 -7.25
C ALA A 466 -0.76 -12.35 -6.45
N PHE A 467 -1.73 -13.12 -6.94
CA PHE A 467 -2.10 -14.40 -6.35
C PHE A 467 -1.08 -15.48 -6.72
N VAL A 468 -0.60 -15.48 -7.95
CA VAL A 468 0.43 -16.40 -8.42
C VAL A 468 1.74 -15.63 -8.59
N GLY A 469 2.77 -16.06 -7.87
CA GLY A 469 4.01 -15.30 -7.71
C GLY A 469 4.02 -14.41 -6.47
N ARG A 470 4.79 -13.34 -6.51
CA ARG A 470 4.87 -12.29 -5.47
C ARG A 470 4.99 -10.93 -6.12
N ARG A 471 4.16 -10.00 -5.71
CA ARG A 471 4.21 -8.61 -6.13
C ARG A 471 3.56 -7.72 -5.07
N HIS A 472 4.20 -6.62 -4.73
CA HIS A 472 3.64 -5.62 -3.83
C HIS A 472 3.41 -4.32 -4.59
N PHE A 473 2.32 -3.63 -4.29
CA PHE A 473 2.00 -2.37 -4.97
C PHE A 473 3.00 -1.27 -4.68
N ASP A 474 3.54 -1.26 -3.47
CA ASP A 474 4.55 -0.31 -2.99
C ASP A 474 6.00 -0.78 -3.24
N ASP A 475 6.21 -1.87 -4.02
CA ASP A 475 7.56 -2.33 -4.38
C ASP A 475 8.25 -1.27 -5.25
N PRO A 476 9.34 -0.66 -4.75
CA PRO A 476 10.04 0.39 -5.48
C PRO A 476 10.78 -0.11 -6.71
N LEU A 477 10.99 -1.43 -6.87
CA LEU A 477 11.64 -2.03 -8.03
C LEU A 477 10.63 -2.56 -9.06
N LEU A 478 9.32 -2.45 -8.77
CA LEU A 478 8.25 -2.97 -9.63
C LEU A 478 8.35 -2.47 -11.05
N PHE A 479 8.50 -1.14 -11.22
CA PHE A 479 8.53 -0.55 -12.56
C PHE A 479 9.82 -0.86 -13.29
N ASP A 480 10.95 -0.91 -12.60
CA ASP A 480 12.24 -1.28 -13.21
C ASP A 480 12.27 -2.75 -13.65
N ALA A 481 11.48 -3.63 -13.00
CA ALA A 481 11.31 -5.01 -13.41
C ALA A 481 10.49 -5.15 -14.70
N TYR A 482 9.52 -4.26 -14.94
CA TYR A 482 8.56 -4.40 -16.03
C TYR A 482 8.75 -3.43 -17.19
N PHE A 483 9.44 -2.31 -17.00
CA PHE A 483 9.55 -1.24 -17.99
C PHE A 483 10.99 -0.76 -18.18
N GLU A 484 11.24 -0.20 -19.34
CA GLU A 484 12.44 0.58 -19.66
C GLU A 484 12.02 1.97 -20.13
N LEU A 485 12.79 2.98 -19.73
CA LEU A 485 12.62 4.34 -20.28
C LEU A 485 12.96 4.33 -21.78
N ARG A 486 12.08 4.89 -22.59
CA ARG A 486 12.37 5.07 -24.02
C ARG A 486 13.47 6.13 -24.13
N ARG A 487 14.52 5.82 -24.87
CA ARG A 487 15.65 6.74 -25.16
C ARG A 487 15.27 7.75 -26.22
#